data_1502f5c9c9ac3b1d77c24e7ab6ae2a92
#
_entry.id   1502f5c9c9ac3b1d77c24e7ab6ae2a92
#
_cell.length_a   1.000
_cell.length_b   1.000
_cell.length_c   1.000
_cell.angle_alpha   90.00
_cell.angle_beta   90.00
_cell.angle_gamma   90.00
#
_symmetry.space_group_name_H-M   'P 1'
#
loop_
_entity.id
_entity.type
_entity.pdbx_description
1 polymer ?
#
loop_
_entity_poly.entity_id
_entity_poly.type
_entity_poly.pdbx_seq_one_letter_code
_entity_poly.pdbx_strand_id
1 'polypeptide(L)'
;MSGSNSSQPLSAAGKQVSHFTVWLIGFFAFLNVYSVQSVLPLLMQDFDASPLQVGTTVGATVLAVALLSPFMGMLSDALGRKIVLCISLFGLTLPTALIPLAPSLDMVIVLRFIQGLFIPGIVVALMAYIAEELRFDEVARITSVYVGGSVMGGFSGRFITGHAGHLLGWRGAFLTLAVLNIIGALLITWRLPASRNFIPNKDLRGALRNLKHHLHNRRLLAACAVGFCVLFSLLGVFTYVNLLLVGAPFNLTVAGLANVFCVYLIGVVVTPFTGRFIVQFGFRHSLLWALGLSAAGLMMTFLPSLSGVIAGLAICSSGVFICQSATISFIANSVNQGRSLATGIYYLCYYTGGAAGTWFVGVAYEWSGWGGAVLSVVMVQFLAAIIAWFGWRENAH
;
A
#
# COMPACT_ATOMS: atom_id res chain seq x y z
N MET A 1 27.57 -31.00 -47.24
CA MET A 1 27.95 -29.62 -46.93
C MET A 1 27.24 -29.21 -45.68
N SER A 2 27.95 -29.21 -44.59
CA SER A 2 27.48 -28.99 -43.24
C SER A 2 27.41 -27.48 -42.97
N GLY A 3 26.22 -27.00 -42.73
CA GLY A 3 25.96 -25.64 -42.22
C GLY A 3 25.91 -25.67 -40.70
N SER A 4 27.02 -25.33 -40.05
CA SER A 4 27.15 -25.16 -38.60
C SER A 4 26.34 -23.93 -38.16
N ASN A 5 25.19 -24.17 -37.53
CA ASN A 5 24.44 -23.15 -36.82
C ASN A 5 25.17 -22.87 -35.50
N SER A 6 26.05 -21.90 -35.51
CA SER A 6 26.70 -21.38 -34.31
C SER A 6 25.71 -20.61 -33.48
N SER A 7 25.07 -21.26 -32.53
CA SER A 7 24.44 -20.66 -31.40
C SER A 7 25.47 -19.84 -30.61
N GLN A 8 25.51 -18.53 -30.82
CA GLN A 8 26.31 -17.65 -29.97
C GLN A 8 25.79 -17.77 -28.53
N PRO A 9 26.69 -18.05 -27.57
CA PRO A 9 26.31 -17.99 -26.17
C PRO A 9 26.08 -16.52 -25.82
N LEU A 10 24.86 -16.21 -25.32
CA LEU A 10 24.54 -14.97 -24.61
C LEU A 10 25.38 -14.93 -23.32
N SER A 11 26.63 -14.62 -23.45
CA SER A 11 27.57 -14.39 -22.35
C SER A 11 27.99 -12.93 -22.37
N ALA A 12 27.24 -12.12 -21.61
CA ALA A 12 27.83 -10.99 -20.93
C ALA A 12 27.23 -10.99 -19.53
N ALA A 13 27.99 -11.53 -18.57
CA ALA A 13 27.68 -11.54 -17.15
C ALA A 13 27.57 -10.11 -16.62
N GLY A 14 26.45 -9.46 -16.93
CA GLY A 14 26.06 -8.21 -16.30
C GLY A 14 25.47 -8.51 -14.93
N LYS A 15 25.77 -7.71 -13.94
CA LYS A 15 25.22 -7.80 -12.58
C LYS A 15 23.70 -7.95 -12.67
N GLN A 16 23.16 -9.13 -12.42
CA GLN A 16 21.74 -9.33 -12.21
C GLN A 16 21.30 -8.54 -10.98
N VAL A 17 20.07 -8.02 -11.00
CA VAL A 17 19.52 -7.36 -9.83
C VAL A 17 19.44 -8.35 -8.67
N SER A 18 20.04 -8.00 -7.54
CA SER A 18 20.03 -8.87 -6.36
C SER A 18 18.65 -8.86 -5.70
N HIS A 19 18.20 -10.03 -5.21
CA HIS A 19 16.97 -10.16 -4.41
C HIS A 19 16.93 -9.15 -3.26
N PHE A 20 18.07 -8.95 -2.59
CA PHE A 20 18.19 -8.00 -1.50
C PHE A 20 17.95 -6.55 -1.96
N THR A 21 18.41 -6.16 -3.15
CA THR A 21 18.17 -4.82 -3.71
C THR A 21 16.67 -4.61 -3.99
N VAL A 22 15.99 -5.59 -4.55
CA VAL A 22 14.54 -5.53 -4.80
C VAL A 22 13.77 -5.47 -3.49
N TRP A 23 14.16 -6.26 -2.49
CA TRP A 23 13.58 -6.21 -1.15
C TRP A 23 13.74 -4.82 -0.53
N LEU A 24 14.94 -4.23 -0.60
CA LEU A 24 15.21 -2.87 -0.11
C LEU A 24 14.35 -1.82 -0.80
N ILE A 25 14.16 -1.92 -2.12
CA ILE A 25 13.32 -0.96 -2.85
C ILE A 25 11.87 -1.05 -2.36
N GLY A 26 11.34 -2.26 -2.19
CA GLY A 26 10.01 -2.47 -1.59
C GLY A 26 9.92 -1.92 -0.17
N PHE A 27 10.94 -2.16 0.65
CA PHE A 27 11.03 -1.67 2.02
C PHE A 27 10.97 -0.13 2.07
N PHE A 28 11.83 0.57 1.34
CA PHE A 28 11.90 2.04 1.37
C PHE A 28 10.71 2.71 0.68
N ALA A 29 10.09 2.07 -0.32
CA ALA A 29 8.87 2.57 -0.94
C ALA A 29 7.72 2.68 0.07
N PHE A 30 7.58 1.70 0.97
CA PHE A 30 6.48 1.65 1.93
C PHE A 30 6.83 2.15 3.33
N LEU A 31 8.12 2.34 3.64
CA LEU A 31 8.59 2.86 4.94
C LEU A 31 7.88 4.18 5.32
N ASN A 32 7.62 5.04 4.34
CA ASN A 32 7.06 6.38 4.57
C ASN A 32 5.53 6.44 4.46
N VAL A 33 4.89 5.52 3.72
CA VAL A 33 3.46 5.61 3.38
C VAL A 33 2.60 5.77 4.63
N TYR A 34 2.83 4.91 5.61
CA TYR A 34 2.00 4.82 6.81
C TYR A 34 2.71 5.22 8.10
N SER A 35 3.94 5.69 8.02
CA SER A 35 4.80 5.99 9.17
C SER A 35 4.17 6.97 10.17
N VAL A 36 3.42 7.96 9.71
CA VAL A 36 2.78 8.98 10.53
C VAL A 36 1.74 8.42 11.50
N GLN A 37 1.16 7.23 11.21
CA GLN A 37 0.07 6.67 12.04
C GLN A 37 0.45 6.48 13.51
N SER A 38 1.67 6.09 13.81
CA SER A 38 2.13 5.89 15.19
C SER A 38 2.30 7.19 15.98
N VAL A 39 2.51 8.32 15.29
CA VAL A 39 2.77 9.62 15.93
C VAL A 39 1.58 10.58 15.85
N LEU A 40 0.40 10.13 15.35
CA LEU A 40 -0.80 10.95 15.27
C LEU A 40 -1.18 11.61 16.61
N PRO A 41 -1.11 10.90 17.76
CA PRO A 41 -1.40 11.54 19.05
C PRO A 41 -0.45 12.68 19.40
N LEU A 42 0.84 12.59 19.02
CA LEU A 42 1.81 13.67 19.22
C LEU A 42 1.51 14.89 18.34
N LEU A 43 1.13 14.66 17.07
CA LEU A 43 0.71 15.74 16.17
C LEU A 43 -0.57 16.42 16.67
N MET A 44 -1.53 15.62 17.15
CA MET A 44 -2.77 16.12 17.73
C MET A 44 -2.51 17.04 18.93
N GLN A 45 -1.59 16.64 19.80
CA GLN A 45 -1.23 17.43 20.97
C GLN A 45 -0.40 18.69 20.63
N ASP A 46 0.57 18.59 19.71
CA ASP A 46 1.50 19.69 19.39
C ASP A 46 0.80 20.81 18.58
N PHE A 47 -0.20 20.47 17.77
CA PHE A 47 -0.93 21.41 16.92
C PHE A 47 -2.37 21.72 17.40
N ASP A 48 -2.78 21.21 18.56
CA ASP A 48 -4.16 21.31 19.08
C ASP A 48 -5.19 20.93 17.99
N ALA A 49 -4.92 19.83 17.31
CA ALA A 49 -5.65 19.42 16.12
C ALA A 49 -6.70 18.36 16.42
N SER A 50 -7.79 18.37 15.63
CA SER A 50 -8.85 17.37 15.74
C SER A 50 -8.39 15.98 15.21
N PRO A 51 -9.09 14.90 15.59
CA PRO A 51 -8.87 13.55 15.05
C PRO A 51 -8.90 13.50 13.52
N LEU A 52 -9.85 14.20 12.89
CA LEU A 52 -9.99 14.28 11.43
C LEU A 52 -8.78 14.97 10.79
N GLN A 53 -8.34 16.09 11.38
CA GLN A 53 -7.20 16.85 10.85
C GLN A 53 -5.91 16.02 10.87
N VAL A 54 -5.60 15.33 11.97
CA VAL A 54 -4.40 14.47 12.01
C VAL A 54 -4.55 13.24 11.11
N GLY A 55 -5.75 12.67 10.99
CA GLY A 55 -6.03 11.59 10.05
C GLY A 55 -5.79 11.97 8.59
N THR A 56 -6.00 13.26 8.25
CA THR A 56 -5.74 13.79 6.91
C THR A 56 -4.25 13.72 6.53
N THR A 57 -3.32 13.71 7.50
CA THR A 57 -1.89 13.52 7.22
C THR A 57 -1.58 12.14 6.62
N VAL A 58 -2.35 11.11 6.96
CA VAL A 58 -2.29 9.77 6.37
C VAL A 58 -2.94 9.78 5.00
N GLY A 59 -4.16 10.33 4.92
CA GLY A 59 -4.96 10.39 3.69
C GLY A 59 -4.28 11.16 2.56
N ALA A 60 -3.60 12.27 2.87
CA ALA A 60 -2.90 13.10 1.90
C ALA A 60 -1.83 12.31 1.13
N THR A 61 -1.00 11.53 1.82
CA THR A 61 0.01 10.69 1.18
C THR A 61 -0.62 9.66 0.25
N VAL A 62 -1.64 8.98 0.72
CA VAL A 62 -2.31 7.90 -0.01
C VAL A 62 -3.08 8.45 -1.21
N LEU A 63 -3.70 9.63 -1.08
CA LEU A 63 -4.35 10.32 -2.19
C LEU A 63 -3.35 10.71 -3.29
N ALA A 64 -2.19 11.22 -2.91
CA ALA A 64 -1.14 11.56 -3.88
C ALA A 64 -0.64 10.31 -4.62
N VAL A 65 -0.48 9.16 -3.91
CA VAL A 65 -0.18 7.87 -4.54
C VAL A 65 -1.25 7.49 -5.56
N ALA A 66 -2.53 7.62 -5.20
CA ALA A 66 -3.64 7.32 -6.09
C ALA A 66 -3.59 8.15 -7.38
N LEU A 67 -3.47 9.47 -7.23
CA LEU A 67 -3.52 10.41 -8.35
C LEU A 67 -2.37 10.22 -9.33
N LEU A 68 -1.17 9.92 -8.85
CA LEU A 68 0.00 9.86 -9.72
C LEU A 68 0.30 8.45 -10.26
N SER A 69 -0.23 7.38 -9.64
CA SER A 69 0.01 5.99 -10.05
C SER A 69 -0.27 5.71 -11.54
N PRO A 70 -1.38 6.19 -12.15
CA PRO A 70 -1.66 5.93 -13.57
C PRO A 70 -0.65 6.58 -14.53
N PHE A 71 -0.03 7.69 -14.12
CA PHE A 71 0.88 8.46 -14.96
C PHE A 71 2.34 8.01 -14.85
N MET A 72 2.70 7.36 -13.75
CA MET A 72 4.09 6.94 -13.50
C MET A 72 4.59 5.88 -14.46
N GLY A 73 3.72 5.04 -14.98
CA GLY A 73 4.06 4.11 -16.05
C GLY A 73 4.59 4.84 -17.27
N MET A 74 3.84 5.82 -17.77
CA MET A 74 4.21 6.64 -18.93
C MET A 74 5.50 7.44 -18.69
N LEU A 75 5.66 8.01 -17.50
CA LEU A 75 6.88 8.76 -17.15
C LEU A 75 8.11 7.82 -17.12
N SER A 76 7.94 6.63 -16.56
CA SER A 76 8.97 5.60 -16.51
C SER A 76 9.31 5.03 -17.90
N ASP A 77 8.30 4.92 -18.80
CA ASP A 77 8.47 4.54 -20.20
C ASP A 77 9.20 5.60 -21.04
N ALA A 78 9.12 6.86 -20.63
CA ALA A 78 9.77 7.96 -21.34
C ALA A 78 11.22 8.23 -20.87
N LEU A 79 11.47 8.18 -19.55
CA LEU A 79 12.72 8.60 -18.93
C LEU A 79 13.67 7.44 -18.58
N GLY A 80 13.14 6.22 -18.49
CA GLY A 80 13.89 5.03 -18.08
C GLY A 80 13.67 4.62 -16.63
N ARG A 81 13.68 3.29 -16.41
CA ARG A 81 13.27 2.66 -15.15
C ARG A 81 14.13 3.09 -13.96
N LYS A 82 15.44 2.92 -14.07
CA LYS A 82 16.37 3.27 -12.99
C LYS A 82 16.35 4.77 -12.67
N ILE A 83 16.27 5.62 -13.68
CA ILE A 83 16.28 7.08 -13.49
C ILE A 83 15.05 7.51 -12.68
N VAL A 84 13.85 7.11 -13.08
CA VAL A 84 12.61 7.46 -12.38
C VAL A 84 12.63 6.92 -10.96
N LEU A 85 13.07 5.67 -10.76
CA LEU A 85 13.17 5.06 -9.44
C LEU A 85 14.13 5.85 -8.51
N CYS A 86 15.32 6.19 -9.00
CA CYS A 86 16.30 6.95 -8.20
C CYS A 86 15.81 8.38 -7.90
N ILE A 87 15.27 9.10 -8.88
CA ILE A 87 14.67 10.43 -8.66
C ILE A 87 13.57 10.35 -7.61
N SER A 88 12.74 9.31 -7.66
CA SER A 88 11.64 9.13 -6.71
C SER A 88 12.14 8.83 -5.30
N LEU A 89 13.19 8.04 -5.12
CA LEU A 89 13.79 7.78 -3.80
C LEU A 89 14.36 9.06 -3.17
N PHE A 90 15.12 9.85 -3.93
CA PHE A 90 15.65 11.12 -3.44
C PHE A 90 14.54 12.16 -3.26
N GLY A 91 13.59 12.22 -4.20
CA GLY A 91 12.44 13.12 -4.13
C GLY A 91 11.56 12.87 -2.91
N LEU A 92 11.38 11.61 -2.51
CA LEU A 92 10.68 11.22 -1.27
C LEU A 92 11.43 11.71 -0.02
N THR A 93 12.75 11.73 -0.06
CA THR A 93 13.59 12.11 1.08
C THR A 93 13.44 13.58 1.44
N LEU A 94 13.34 14.47 0.45
CA LEU A 94 13.27 15.92 0.66
C LEU A 94 12.06 16.33 1.52
N PRO A 95 10.80 16.01 1.18
CA PRO A 95 9.66 16.35 2.02
C PRO A 95 9.74 15.65 3.40
N THR A 96 10.31 14.43 3.47
CA THR A 96 10.51 13.75 4.77
C THR A 96 11.43 14.56 5.69
N ALA A 97 12.51 15.13 5.15
CA ALA A 97 13.45 15.97 5.90
C ALA A 97 12.88 17.36 6.25
N LEU A 98 11.89 17.84 5.49
CA LEU A 98 11.25 19.13 5.75
C LEU A 98 10.11 19.03 6.79
N ILE A 99 9.47 17.87 6.94
CA ILE A 99 8.37 17.68 7.93
C ILE A 99 8.77 18.13 9.34
N PRO A 100 9.96 17.81 9.90
CA PRO A 100 10.36 18.29 11.23
C PRO A 100 10.37 19.80 11.40
N LEU A 101 10.49 20.54 10.31
CA LEU A 101 10.54 22.01 10.30
C LEU A 101 9.15 22.65 10.11
N ALA A 102 8.10 21.85 9.95
CA ALA A 102 6.75 22.35 9.69
C ALA A 102 6.23 23.16 10.89
N PRO A 103 5.78 24.42 10.66
CA PRO A 103 5.24 25.28 11.72
C PRO A 103 3.75 25.01 11.99
N SER A 104 3.05 24.29 11.10
CA SER A 104 1.62 23.99 11.19
C SER A 104 1.33 22.59 10.68
N LEU A 105 0.17 22.05 11.10
CA LEU A 105 -0.32 20.76 10.61
C LEU A 105 -0.60 20.78 9.11
N ASP A 106 -1.09 21.89 8.56
CA ASP A 106 -1.33 22.04 7.12
C ASP A 106 -0.04 21.86 6.32
N MET A 107 1.07 22.40 6.81
CA MET A 107 2.38 22.19 6.17
C MET A 107 2.80 20.71 6.24
N VAL A 108 2.53 20.02 7.34
CA VAL A 108 2.75 18.56 7.43
C VAL A 108 1.89 17.84 6.39
N ILE A 109 0.59 18.19 6.27
CA ILE A 109 -0.32 17.59 5.27
C ILE A 109 0.20 17.79 3.85
N VAL A 110 0.63 19.01 3.50
CA VAL A 110 1.19 19.32 2.17
C VAL A 110 2.46 18.51 1.91
N LEU A 111 3.38 18.47 2.87
CA LEU A 111 4.62 17.68 2.73
C LEU A 111 4.34 16.18 2.63
N ARG A 112 3.36 15.68 3.37
CA ARG A 112 2.87 14.30 3.26
C ARG A 112 2.27 14.00 1.88
N PHE A 113 1.51 14.94 1.31
CA PHE A 113 1.01 14.83 -0.05
C PHE A 113 2.18 14.78 -1.06
N ILE A 114 3.16 15.67 -0.94
CA ILE A 114 4.35 15.68 -1.81
C ILE A 114 5.13 14.36 -1.69
N GLN A 115 5.29 13.78 -0.48
CA GLN A 115 5.88 12.45 -0.31
C GLN A 115 5.16 11.40 -1.14
N GLY A 116 3.82 11.42 -1.12
CA GLY A 116 2.98 10.47 -1.83
C GLY A 116 3.18 10.50 -3.35
N LEU A 117 3.53 11.64 -3.93
CA LEU A 117 3.78 11.78 -5.39
C LEU A 117 4.98 10.95 -5.87
N PHE A 118 5.97 10.71 -5.02
CA PHE A 118 7.17 9.96 -5.39
C PHE A 118 7.03 8.44 -5.25
N ILE A 119 6.11 7.95 -4.41
CA ILE A 119 5.98 6.51 -4.12
C ILE A 119 5.66 5.69 -5.38
N PRO A 120 4.70 6.08 -6.25
CA PRO A 120 4.42 5.35 -7.47
C PRO A 120 5.61 5.25 -8.42
N GLY A 121 6.48 6.26 -8.44
CA GLY A 121 7.70 6.24 -9.23
C GLY A 121 8.69 5.16 -8.81
N ILE A 122 8.73 4.82 -7.52
CA ILE A 122 9.55 3.70 -7.03
C ILE A 122 8.91 2.37 -7.42
N VAL A 123 7.61 2.22 -7.15
CA VAL A 123 6.89 0.94 -7.30
C VAL A 123 6.71 0.56 -8.76
N VAL A 124 6.17 1.48 -9.57
CA VAL A 124 5.85 1.23 -10.99
C VAL A 124 7.13 1.02 -11.81
N ALA A 125 8.14 1.87 -11.58
CA ALA A 125 9.41 1.73 -12.28
C ALA A 125 10.13 0.42 -11.92
N LEU A 126 10.07 -0.04 -10.66
CA LEU A 126 10.62 -1.32 -10.26
C LEU A 126 9.91 -2.50 -10.93
N MET A 127 8.57 -2.49 -10.97
CA MET A 127 7.80 -3.57 -11.59
C MET A 127 8.09 -3.68 -13.09
N ALA A 128 8.20 -2.55 -13.78
CA ALA A 128 8.59 -2.52 -15.18
C ALA A 128 10.05 -2.99 -15.38
N TYR A 129 10.97 -2.54 -14.52
CA TYR A 129 12.36 -3.00 -14.53
C TYR A 129 12.47 -4.52 -14.38
N ILE A 130 11.74 -5.11 -13.41
CA ILE A 130 11.72 -6.56 -13.20
C ILE A 130 11.20 -7.30 -14.43
N ALA A 131 10.12 -6.80 -15.05
CA ALA A 131 9.52 -7.44 -16.22
C ALA A 131 10.41 -7.37 -17.48
N GLU A 132 11.25 -6.33 -17.62
CA GLU A 132 12.12 -6.12 -18.79
C GLU A 132 13.51 -6.78 -18.65
N GLU A 133 14.05 -6.84 -17.43
CA GLU A 133 15.44 -7.28 -17.19
C GLU A 133 15.56 -8.73 -16.75
N LEU A 134 14.46 -9.36 -16.30
CA LEU A 134 14.47 -10.72 -15.77
C LEU A 134 13.76 -11.70 -16.71
N ARG A 135 14.13 -12.97 -16.59
CA ARG A 135 13.46 -14.06 -17.29
C ARG A 135 12.07 -14.27 -16.72
N PHE A 136 11.13 -14.72 -17.55
CA PHE A 136 9.74 -14.91 -17.19
C PHE A 136 9.54 -15.81 -15.95
N ASP A 137 10.35 -16.86 -15.83
CA ASP A 137 10.35 -17.79 -14.69
C ASP A 137 10.83 -17.16 -13.37
N GLU A 138 11.65 -16.09 -13.42
CA GLU A 138 12.18 -15.39 -12.27
C GLU A 138 11.24 -14.25 -11.78
N VAL A 139 10.43 -13.66 -12.67
CA VAL A 139 9.58 -12.49 -12.38
C VAL A 139 8.67 -12.73 -11.18
N ALA A 140 7.99 -13.87 -11.10
CA ALA A 140 7.07 -14.17 -9.99
C ALA A 140 7.83 -14.26 -8.65
N ARG A 141 8.99 -14.90 -8.65
CA ARG A 141 9.84 -15.04 -7.45
C ARG A 141 10.35 -13.70 -6.95
N ILE A 142 10.85 -12.87 -7.85
CA ILE A 142 11.39 -11.54 -7.52
C ILE A 142 10.28 -10.59 -7.08
N THR A 143 9.10 -10.66 -7.70
CA THR A 143 7.93 -9.89 -7.25
C THR A 143 7.51 -10.27 -5.83
N SER A 144 7.60 -11.55 -5.46
CA SER A 144 7.32 -11.98 -4.08
C SER A 144 8.33 -11.39 -3.08
N VAL A 145 9.59 -11.28 -3.47
CA VAL A 145 10.63 -10.63 -2.65
C VAL A 145 10.32 -9.14 -2.44
N TYR A 146 9.88 -8.44 -3.50
CA TYR A 146 9.41 -7.06 -3.40
C TYR A 146 8.22 -6.92 -2.43
N VAL A 147 7.22 -7.80 -2.55
CA VAL A 147 6.04 -7.78 -1.65
C VAL A 147 6.47 -7.97 -0.20
N GLY A 148 7.38 -8.92 0.08
CA GLY A 148 7.94 -9.10 1.42
C GLY A 148 8.64 -7.85 1.95
N GLY A 149 9.43 -7.17 1.09
CA GLY A 149 10.05 -5.89 1.41
C GLY A 149 9.02 -4.80 1.70
N SER A 150 7.96 -4.70 0.90
CA SER A 150 6.93 -3.66 1.06
C SER A 150 6.10 -3.83 2.34
N VAL A 151 5.74 -5.05 2.71
CA VAL A 151 5.06 -5.34 3.99
C VAL A 151 5.96 -4.99 5.17
N MET A 152 7.22 -5.41 5.12
CA MET A 152 8.19 -5.10 6.17
C MET A 152 8.46 -3.59 6.27
N GLY A 153 8.54 -2.88 5.13
CA GLY A 153 8.68 -1.42 5.11
C GLY A 153 7.49 -0.72 5.74
N GLY A 154 6.27 -1.12 5.38
CA GLY A 154 5.04 -0.56 5.94
C GLY A 154 4.90 -0.78 7.45
N PHE A 155 5.33 -1.93 7.96
CA PHE A 155 5.42 -2.20 9.40
C PHE A 155 6.53 -1.37 10.05
N SER A 156 7.76 -1.44 9.50
CA SER A 156 8.94 -0.78 10.08
C SER A 156 8.80 0.74 10.13
N GLY A 157 8.11 1.34 9.14
CA GLY A 157 7.83 2.78 9.17
C GLY A 157 7.07 3.19 10.41
N ARG A 158 6.01 2.47 10.76
CA ARG A 158 5.23 2.71 11.98
C ARG A 158 6.01 2.40 13.25
N PHE A 159 6.74 1.27 13.24
CA PHE A 159 7.52 0.81 14.38
C PHE A 159 8.63 1.79 14.71
N ILE A 160 9.42 2.21 13.72
CA ILE A 160 10.53 3.14 13.89
C ILE A 160 10.02 4.52 14.31
N THR A 161 8.98 5.06 13.64
CA THR A 161 8.46 6.38 14.00
C THR A 161 7.80 6.39 15.37
N GLY A 162 7.15 5.32 15.79
CA GLY A 162 6.58 5.26 17.14
C GLY A 162 7.63 5.22 18.24
N HIS A 163 8.68 4.40 18.08
CA HIS A 163 9.77 4.35 19.06
C HIS A 163 10.63 5.62 19.06
N ALA A 164 11.00 6.12 17.87
CA ALA A 164 11.70 7.39 17.77
C ALA A 164 10.83 8.56 18.26
N GLY A 165 9.53 8.53 17.97
CA GLY A 165 8.57 9.53 18.44
C GLY A 165 8.40 9.55 19.96
N HIS A 166 8.47 8.40 20.60
CA HIS A 166 8.45 8.28 22.06
C HIS A 166 9.68 8.92 22.71
N LEU A 167 10.86 8.79 22.09
CA LEU A 167 12.14 9.28 22.64
C LEU A 167 12.48 10.71 22.23
N LEU A 168 12.16 11.10 20.99
CA LEU A 168 12.64 12.32 20.33
C LEU A 168 11.49 13.24 19.88
N GLY A 169 10.25 12.88 20.19
CA GLY A 169 9.07 13.54 19.65
C GLY A 169 8.86 13.25 18.15
N TRP A 170 7.73 13.71 17.61
CA TRP A 170 7.37 13.44 16.20
C TRP A 170 8.37 14.07 15.21
N ARG A 171 8.98 15.23 15.54
CA ARG A 171 10.01 15.85 14.72
C ARG A 171 11.25 14.96 14.60
N GLY A 172 11.72 14.41 15.73
CA GLY A 172 12.83 13.46 15.76
C GLY A 172 12.53 12.16 15.02
N ALA A 173 11.30 11.68 15.07
CA ALA A 173 10.86 10.50 14.32
C ALA A 173 10.99 10.71 12.81
N PHE A 174 10.52 11.84 12.27
CA PHE A 174 10.65 12.13 10.84
C PHE A 174 12.11 12.43 10.43
N LEU A 175 12.92 13.02 11.30
CA LEU A 175 14.35 13.18 11.05
C LEU A 175 15.04 11.81 10.94
N THR A 176 14.70 10.88 11.83
CA THR A 176 15.20 9.49 11.76
C THR A 176 14.82 8.82 10.43
N LEU A 177 13.56 8.98 9.97
CA LEU A 177 13.15 8.48 8.66
C LEU A 177 13.90 9.15 7.51
N ALA A 178 14.15 10.45 7.58
CA ALA A 178 14.89 11.17 6.53
C ALA A 178 16.32 10.63 6.40
N VAL A 179 17.00 10.39 7.51
CA VAL A 179 18.34 9.79 7.53
C VAL A 179 18.31 8.38 6.92
N LEU A 180 17.33 7.54 7.32
CA LEU A 180 17.18 6.20 6.75
C LEU A 180 16.89 6.26 5.24
N ASN A 181 16.05 7.19 4.79
CA ASN A 181 15.74 7.37 3.36
C ASN A 181 16.98 7.77 2.55
N ILE A 182 17.83 8.67 3.06
CA ILE A 182 19.09 9.03 2.40
C ILE A 182 19.98 7.81 2.25
N ILE A 183 20.17 7.05 3.33
CA ILE A 183 20.98 5.82 3.33
C ILE A 183 20.40 4.82 2.33
N GLY A 184 19.09 4.61 2.34
CA GLY A 184 18.40 3.72 1.43
C GLY A 184 18.52 4.15 -0.03
N ALA A 185 18.30 5.44 -0.33
CA ALA A 185 18.41 5.99 -1.68
C ALA A 185 19.83 5.84 -2.24
N LEU A 186 20.86 6.14 -1.46
CA LEU A 186 22.26 5.98 -1.84
C LEU A 186 22.60 4.51 -2.09
N LEU A 187 22.22 3.62 -1.15
CA LEU A 187 22.50 2.19 -1.24
C LEU A 187 21.81 1.55 -2.46
N ILE A 188 20.54 1.90 -2.71
CA ILE A 188 19.79 1.35 -3.84
C ILE A 188 20.37 1.89 -5.16
N THR A 189 20.64 3.19 -5.26
CA THR A 189 21.20 3.80 -6.46
C THR A 189 22.53 3.19 -6.85
N TRP A 190 23.37 2.89 -5.86
CA TRP A 190 24.66 2.23 -6.06
C TRP A 190 24.52 0.75 -6.47
N ARG A 191 23.56 0.02 -5.88
CA ARG A 191 23.39 -1.43 -6.13
C ARG A 191 22.55 -1.77 -7.34
N LEU A 192 21.58 -0.92 -7.72
CA LEU A 192 20.68 -1.19 -8.83
C LEU A 192 21.43 -1.05 -10.16
N PRO A 193 21.53 -2.11 -10.97
CA PRO A 193 22.13 -2.01 -12.30
C PRO A 193 21.34 -1.08 -13.23
N ALA A 194 21.99 -0.55 -14.26
CA ALA A 194 21.30 0.18 -15.32
C ALA A 194 20.35 -0.74 -16.09
N SER A 195 19.20 -0.22 -16.56
CA SER A 195 18.32 -0.94 -17.47
C SER A 195 19.03 -1.16 -18.81
N ARG A 196 19.02 -2.39 -19.30
CA ARG A 196 19.67 -2.79 -20.56
C ARG A 196 18.67 -3.03 -21.68
N ASN A 197 17.49 -3.56 -21.32
CA ASN A 197 16.43 -3.93 -22.24
C ASN A 197 15.36 -2.85 -22.37
N PHE A 198 15.62 -1.67 -21.80
CA PHE A 198 14.67 -0.54 -21.85
C PHE A 198 14.56 0.02 -23.27
N ILE A 199 13.33 0.04 -23.81
CA ILE A 199 12.97 0.67 -25.07
C ILE A 199 11.97 1.78 -24.77
N PRO A 200 12.29 3.07 -25.05
CA PRO A 200 11.36 4.16 -24.82
C PRO A 200 10.06 4.00 -25.61
N ASN A 201 8.93 4.07 -24.92
CA ASN A 201 7.60 4.01 -25.54
C ASN A 201 6.77 5.25 -25.15
N LYS A 202 6.26 5.97 -26.13
CA LYS A 202 5.46 7.20 -25.97
C LYS A 202 4.05 7.09 -26.53
N ASP A 203 3.52 5.86 -26.75
CA ASP A 203 2.19 5.67 -27.32
C ASP A 203 1.06 5.97 -26.31
N LEU A 204 0.71 7.24 -26.21
CA LEU A 204 -0.41 7.72 -25.39
C LEU A 204 -1.78 7.38 -25.98
N ARG A 205 -1.89 7.27 -27.30
CA ARG A 205 -3.19 7.04 -27.98
C ARG A 205 -3.67 5.60 -27.76
N GLY A 206 -2.77 4.64 -27.83
CA GLY A 206 -3.06 3.25 -27.52
C GLY A 206 -3.51 3.05 -26.08
N ALA A 207 -2.84 3.73 -25.14
CA ALA A 207 -3.19 3.71 -23.71
C ALA A 207 -4.59 4.28 -23.44
N LEU A 208 -4.96 5.41 -24.05
CA LEU A 208 -6.29 6.03 -23.91
C LEU A 208 -7.42 5.14 -24.49
N ARG A 209 -7.19 4.49 -25.62
CA ARG A 209 -8.17 3.57 -26.20
C ARG A 209 -8.42 2.36 -25.30
N ASN A 210 -7.38 1.79 -24.74
CA ASN A 210 -7.49 0.68 -23.80
C ASN A 210 -8.17 1.10 -22.48
N LEU A 211 -7.95 2.32 -22.01
CA LEU A 211 -8.63 2.88 -20.84
C LEU A 211 -10.15 2.89 -21.02
N LYS A 212 -10.65 3.40 -22.18
CA LYS A 212 -12.09 3.42 -22.49
C LYS A 212 -12.68 2.01 -22.47
N HIS A 213 -11.98 1.02 -23.01
CA HIS A 213 -12.43 -0.38 -22.99
C HIS A 213 -12.56 -0.93 -21.56
N HIS A 214 -11.57 -0.68 -20.69
CA HIS A 214 -11.58 -1.15 -19.30
C HIS A 214 -12.68 -0.48 -18.46
N LEU A 215 -12.98 0.81 -18.71
CA LEU A 215 -14.07 1.52 -18.03
C LEU A 215 -15.48 0.99 -18.35
N HIS A 216 -15.64 0.17 -19.39
CA HIS A 216 -16.90 -0.52 -19.70
C HIS A 216 -16.93 -1.97 -19.17
N ASN A 217 -15.84 -2.48 -18.63
CA ASN A 217 -15.79 -3.82 -18.05
C ASN A 217 -16.40 -3.83 -16.65
N ARG A 218 -17.66 -4.23 -16.53
CA ARG A 218 -18.41 -4.27 -15.26
C ARG A 218 -17.73 -5.12 -14.18
N ARG A 219 -17.05 -6.22 -14.56
CA ARG A 219 -16.33 -7.08 -13.61
C ARG A 219 -15.11 -6.37 -13.04
N LEU A 220 -14.35 -5.67 -13.88
CA LEU A 220 -13.21 -4.87 -13.44
C LEU A 220 -13.67 -3.72 -12.53
N LEU A 221 -14.75 -3.00 -12.90
CA LEU A 221 -15.28 -1.92 -12.08
C LEU A 221 -15.78 -2.41 -10.73
N ALA A 222 -16.44 -3.57 -10.67
CA ALA A 222 -16.84 -4.19 -9.41
C ALA A 222 -15.62 -4.54 -8.54
N ALA A 223 -14.54 -5.09 -9.14
CA ALA A 223 -13.31 -5.37 -8.42
C ALA A 223 -12.62 -4.08 -7.93
N CYS A 224 -12.62 -3.01 -8.73
CA CYS A 224 -12.11 -1.70 -8.33
C CYS A 224 -12.91 -1.11 -7.14
N ALA A 225 -14.24 -1.22 -7.16
CA ALA A 225 -15.09 -0.76 -6.07
C ALA A 225 -14.89 -1.59 -4.79
N VAL A 226 -14.73 -2.91 -4.90
CA VAL A 226 -14.33 -3.76 -3.76
C VAL A 226 -12.97 -3.34 -3.23
N GLY A 227 -11.98 -3.13 -4.11
CA GLY A 227 -10.65 -2.66 -3.72
C GLY A 227 -10.67 -1.33 -2.98
N PHE A 228 -11.50 -0.38 -3.43
CA PHE A 228 -11.76 0.88 -2.72
C PHE A 228 -12.24 0.62 -1.29
N CYS A 229 -13.25 -0.24 -1.11
CA CYS A 229 -13.78 -0.57 0.21
C CYS A 229 -12.76 -1.28 1.12
N VAL A 230 -11.88 -2.10 0.53
CA VAL A 230 -10.84 -2.85 1.25
C VAL A 230 -9.83 -1.89 1.89
N LEU A 231 -9.25 -0.96 1.12
CA LEU A 231 -8.26 -0.02 1.70
C LEU A 231 -8.94 1.08 2.54
N PHE A 232 -10.17 1.48 2.21
CA PHE A 232 -11.01 2.32 3.07
C PHE A 232 -11.07 1.73 4.48
N SER A 233 -11.43 0.45 4.59
CA SER A 233 -11.56 -0.25 5.87
C SER A 233 -10.23 -0.32 6.61
N LEU A 234 -9.16 -0.73 5.92
CA LEU A 234 -7.84 -0.89 6.54
C LEU A 234 -7.32 0.43 7.09
N LEU A 235 -7.29 1.49 6.28
CA LEU A 235 -6.73 2.76 6.71
C LEU A 235 -7.64 3.48 7.71
N GLY A 236 -8.95 3.40 7.55
CA GLY A 236 -9.89 3.94 8.52
C GLY A 236 -9.66 3.36 9.92
N VAL A 237 -9.66 2.04 10.04
CA VAL A 237 -9.43 1.36 11.32
C VAL A 237 -8.07 1.72 11.92
N PHE A 238 -7.00 1.52 11.16
CA PHE A 238 -5.63 1.64 11.69
C PHE A 238 -5.14 3.08 11.86
N THR A 239 -5.87 4.05 11.34
CA THR A 239 -5.61 5.47 11.64
C THR A 239 -6.23 5.85 12.99
N TYR A 240 -7.47 5.47 13.25
CA TYR A 240 -8.20 5.96 14.42
C TYR A 240 -8.11 5.03 15.65
N VAL A 241 -7.77 3.76 15.50
CA VAL A 241 -7.51 2.88 16.65
C VAL A 241 -6.38 3.39 17.55
N ASN A 242 -5.42 4.15 16.99
CA ASN A 242 -4.37 4.80 17.79
C ASN A 242 -4.95 5.76 18.83
N LEU A 243 -5.98 6.53 18.45
CA LEU A 243 -6.62 7.48 19.34
C LEU A 243 -7.46 6.78 20.42
N LEU A 244 -8.07 5.64 20.10
CA LEU A 244 -8.71 4.77 21.09
C LEU A 244 -7.69 4.26 22.10
N LEU A 245 -6.54 3.77 21.64
CA LEU A 245 -5.55 3.09 22.49
C LEU A 245 -4.72 4.04 23.37
N VAL A 246 -4.59 5.31 22.97
CA VAL A 246 -3.97 6.35 23.81
C VAL A 246 -4.90 6.78 24.94
N GLY A 247 -6.21 6.73 24.71
CA GLY A 247 -7.23 7.08 25.69
C GLY A 247 -7.44 6.00 26.76
N ALA A 248 -8.20 6.36 27.82
CA ALA A 248 -8.64 5.39 28.82
C ALA A 248 -9.54 4.32 28.21
N PRO A 249 -9.51 3.08 28.66
CA PRO A 249 -8.71 2.54 29.78
C PRO A 249 -7.30 2.11 29.42
N PHE A 250 -6.88 2.15 28.15
CA PHE A 250 -5.64 1.53 27.67
C PHE A 250 -4.39 2.38 27.98
N ASN A 251 -4.46 3.70 27.77
CA ASN A 251 -3.40 4.68 28.04
C ASN A 251 -2.03 4.26 27.46
N LEU A 252 -2.01 3.74 26.22
CA LEU A 252 -0.77 3.31 25.59
C LEU A 252 0.13 4.51 25.25
N THR A 253 1.41 4.33 25.47
CA THR A 253 2.44 5.24 24.94
C THR A 253 2.56 5.11 23.42
N VAL A 254 3.20 6.09 22.78
CA VAL A 254 3.47 6.07 21.34
C VAL A 254 4.28 4.84 20.93
N ALA A 255 5.24 4.41 21.76
CA ALA A 255 5.96 3.15 21.56
C ALA A 255 5.04 1.93 21.69
N GLY A 256 4.09 1.96 22.63
CA GLY A 256 3.07 0.93 22.77
C GLY A 256 2.19 0.80 21.52
N LEU A 257 1.77 1.94 20.96
CA LEU A 257 1.04 1.97 19.67
C LEU A 257 1.85 1.35 18.53
N ALA A 258 3.15 1.68 18.45
CA ALA A 258 4.04 1.11 17.45
C ALA A 258 4.08 -0.42 17.52
N ASN A 259 4.08 -0.98 18.73
CA ASN A 259 4.06 -2.43 18.96
C ASN A 259 2.74 -3.07 18.49
N VAL A 260 1.60 -2.39 18.65
CA VAL A 260 0.31 -2.90 18.15
C VAL A 260 0.34 -3.13 16.64
N PHE A 261 1.09 -2.33 15.89
CA PHE A 261 1.21 -2.54 14.44
C PHE A 261 1.90 -3.86 14.04
N CYS A 262 2.48 -4.62 14.98
CA CYS A 262 2.93 -5.99 14.71
C CYS A 262 1.81 -6.89 14.17
N VAL A 263 0.53 -6.57 14.43
CA VAL A 263 -0.62 -7.29 13.86
C VAL A 263 -0.64 -7.27 12.34
N TYR A 264 -0.01 -6.28 11.70
CA TYR A 264 0.13 -6.23 10.23
C TYR A 264 0.98 -7.38 9.67
N LEU A 265 1.92 -7.91 10.46
CA LEU A 265 2.76 -9.02 10.04
C LEU A 265 1.95 -10.29 9.81
N ILE A 266 0.73 -10.38 10.36
CA ILE A 266 -0.19 -11.50 10.08
C ILE A 266 -0.53 -11.60 8.59
N GLY A 267 -0.51 -10.48 7.86
CA GLY A 267 -0.70 -10.47 6.41
C GLY A 267 0.35 -11.31 5.66
N VAL A 268 1.59 -11.36 6.15
CA VAL A 268 2.66 -12.21 5.57
C VAL A 268 2.32 -13.68 5.71
N VAL A 269 1.68 -14.04 6.83
CA VAL A 269 1.29 -15.43 7.12
C VAL A 269 0.02 -15.82 6.36
N VAL A 270 -0.99 -14.95 6.36
CA VAL A 270 -2.34 -15.28 5.85
C VAL A 270 -2.42 -15.21 4.33
N THR A 271 -1.73 -14.25 3.70
CA THR A 271 -1.83 -14.04 2.24
C THR A 271 -1.46 -15.27 1.40
N PRO A 272 -0.42 -16.06 1.70
CA PRO A 272 -0.11 -17.27 0.93
C PRO A 272 -1.21 -18.33 0.96
N PHE A 273 -2.00 -18.39 2.01
CA PHE A 273 -3.10 -19.36 2.13
C PHE A 273 -4.36 -18.95 1.35
N THR A 274 -4.49 -17.69 0.98
CA THR A 274 -5.66 -17.18 0.25
C THR A 274 -5.88 -17.93 -1.07
N GLY A 275 -4.81 -18.32 -1.77
CA GLY A 275 -4.91 -19.09 -3.01
C GLY A 275 -5.64 -20.42 -2.82
N ARG A 276 -5.37 -21.14 -1.72
CA ARG A 276 -6.07 -22.40 -1.39
C ARG A 276 -7.54 -22.16 -1.10
N PHE A 277 -7.86 -21.08 -0.39
CA PHE A 277 -9.24 -20.68 -0.11
C PHE A 277 -10.02 -20.37 -1.37
N ILE A 278 -9.42 -19.65 -2.31
CA ILE A 278 -10.03 -19.31 -3.60
C ILE A 278 -10.31 -20.56 -4.44
N VAL A 279 -9.37 -21.51 -4.48
CA VAL A 279 -9.55 -22.77 -5.22
C VAL A 279 -10.70 -23.60 -4.63
N GLN A 280 -10.86 -23.60 -3.30
CA GLN A 280 -11.88 -24.39 -2.61
C GLN A 280 -13.28 -23.75 -2.67
N PHE A 281 -13.39 -22.43 -2.51
CA PHE A 281 -14.67 -21.73 -2.31
C PHE A 281 -15.02 -20.75 -3.45
N GLY A 282 -14.14 -20.55 -4.43
CA GLY A 282 -14.28 -19.52 -5.46
C GLY A 282 -13.99 -18.11 -4.96
N PHE A 283 -13.85 -17.16 -5.87
CA PHE A 283 -13.49 -15.78 -5.54
C PHE A 283 -14.54 -15.07 -4.67
N ARG A 284 -15.82 -15.23 -5.03
CA ARG A 284 -16.93 -14.53 -4.37
C ARG A 284 -17.08 -14.98 -2.92
N HIS A 285 -17.17 -16.27 -2.65
CA HIS A 285 -17.37 -16.78 -1.30
C HIS A 285 -16.14 -16.52 -0.42
N SER A 286 -14.93 -16.66 -0.97
CA SER A 286 -13.69 -16.33 -0.24
C SER A 286 -13.68 -14.87 0.23
N LEU A 287 -14.12 -13.93 -0.62
CA LEU A 287 -14.22 -12.52 -0.26
C LEU A 287 -15.29 -12.30 0.83
N LEU A 288 -16.47 -12.90 0.70
CA LEU A 288 -17.55 -12.74 1.69
C LEU A 288 -17.15 -13.25 3.07
N TRP A 289 -16.53 -14.44 3.13
CA TRP A 289 -15.99 -14.98 4.38
C TRP A 289 -14.94 -14.08 4.99
N ALA A 290 -14.04 -13.50 4.17
CA ALA A 290 -13.01 -12.61 4.62
C ALA A 290 -13.56 -11.27 5.15
N LEU A 291 -14.61 -10.72 4.51
CA LEU A 291 -15.31 -9.52 5.01
C LEU A 291 -16.02 -9.81 6.33
N GLY A 292 -16.69 -10.97 6.46
CA GLY A 292 -17.30 -11.42 7.71
C GLY A 292 -16.28 -11.58 8.84
N LEU A 293 -15.13 -12.18 8.54
CA LEU A 293 -14.00 -12.31 9.47
C LEU A 293 -13.49 -10.93 9.92
N SER A 294 -13.32 -10.00 8.97
CA SER A 294 -12.88 -8.65 9.28
C SER A 294 -13.88 -7.90 10.16
N ALA A 295 -15.18 -7.99 9.87
CA ALA A 295 -16.22 -7.39 10.68
C ALA A 295 -16.28 -7.99 12.10
N ALA A 296 -16.15 -9.31 12.23
CA ALA A 296 -16.07 -9.99 13.53
C ALA A 296 -14.87 -9.50 14.34
N GLY A 297 -13.69 -9.35 13.69
CA GLY A 297 -12.51 -8.77 14.34
C GLY A 297 -12.75 -7.35 14.84
N LEU A 298 -13.47 -6.51 14.07
CA LEU A 298 -13.83 -5.15 14.51
C LEU A 298 -14.75 -5.17 15.73
N MET A 299 -15.70 -6.09 15.81
CA MET A 299 -16.56 -6.22 16.99
C MET A 299 -15.76 -6.59 18.25
N MET A 300 -14.69 -7.38 18.13
CA MET A 300 -13.81 -7.70 19.25
C MET A 300 -13.05 -6.47 19.79
N THR A 301 -12.87 -5.41 19.02
CA THR A 301 -12.20 -4.19 19.48
C THR A 301 -13.02 -3.40 20.53
N PHE A 302 -14.27 -3.75 20.76
CA PHE A 302 -15.08 -3.21 21.87
C PHE A 302 -14.82 -3.88 23.22
N LEU A 303 -14.05 -4.96 23.24
CA LEU A 303 -13.68 -5.61 24.51
C LEU A 303 -12.79 -4.66 25.34
N PRO A 304 -13.03 -4.55 26.65
CA PRO A 304 -12.31 -3.64 27.52
C PRO A 304 -10.90 -4.15 27.90
N SER A 305 -10.31 -5.02 27.08
CA SER A 305 -8.99 -5.59 27.25
C SER A 305 -8.09 -5.31 26.06
N LEU A 306 -6.84 -4.93 26.32
CA LEU A 306 -5.86 -4.69 25.26
C LEU A 306 -5.63 -5.92 24.39
N SER A 307 -5.58 -7.11 25.00
CA SER A 307 -5.45 -8.38 24.27
C SER A 307 -6.64 -8.65 23.35
N GLY A 308 -7.86 -8.29 23.78
CA GLY A 308 -9.06 -8.38 22.95
C GLY A 308 -9.00 -7.45 21.74
N VAL A 309 -8.57 -6.19 21.94
CA VAL A 309 -8.38 -5.24 20.85
C VAL A 309 -7.31 -5.73 19.87
N ILE A 310 -6.14 -6.17 20.36
CA ILE A 310 -5.05 -6.69 19.51
C ILE A 310 -5.51 -7.91 18.70
N ALA A 311 -6.19 -8.86 19.35
CA ALA A 311 -6.74 -10.03 18.65
C ALA A 311 -7.78 -9.62 17.61
N GLY A 312 -8.67 -8.69 17.94
CA GLY A 312 -9.65 -8.13 17.01
C GLY A 312 -9.00 -7.47 15.79
N LEU A 313 -7.97 -6.67 15.99
CA LEU A 313 -7.19 -6.04 14.90
C LEU A 313 -6.46 -7.09 14.05
N ALA A 314 -5.91 -8.14 14.65
CA ALA A 314 -5.26 -9.23 13.94
C ALA A 314 -6.25 -9.98 13.03
N ILE A 315 -7.44 -10.28 13.56
CA ILE A 315 -8.52 -10.94 12.80
C ILE A 315 -9.04 -10.00 11.69
N CYS A 316 -9.27 -8.74 12.00
CA CYS A 316 -9.68 -7.73 11.02
C CYS A 316 -8.66 -7.61 9.88
N SER A 317 -7.37 -7.48 10.21
CA SER A 317 -6.28 -7.41 9.22
C SER A 317 -6.24 -8.66 8.35
N SER A 318 -6.39 -9.84 8.94
CA SER A 318 -6.41 -11.11 8.20
C SER A 318 -7.52 -11.12 7.15
N GLY A 319 -8.74 -10.70 7.53
CA GLY A 319 -9.85 -10.56 6.60
C GLY A 319 -9.54 -9.60 5.46
N VAL A 320 -9.01 -8.42 5.77
CA VAL A 320 -8.67 -7.40 4.76
C VAL A 320 -7.59 -7.88 3.80
N PHE A 321 -6.53 -8.55 4.27
CA PHE A 321 -5.46 -9.07 3.40
C PHE A 321 -5.96 -10.21 2.50
N ILE A 322 -6.88 -11.07 2.98
CA ILE A 322 -7.55 -12.06 2.15
C ILE A 322 -8.39 -11.36 1.07
N CYS A 323 -9.19 -10.35 1.42
CA CYS A 323 -9.98 -9.57 0.48
C CYS A 323 -9.11 -8.93 -0.61
N GLN A 324 -7.99 -8.31 -0.25
CA GLN A 324 -7.06 -7.70 -1.18
C GLN A 324 -6.49 -8.74 -2.16
N SER A 325 -6.01 -9.88 -1.64
CA SER A 325 -5.46 -10.95 -2.45
C SER A 325 -6.49 -11.58 -3.38
N ALA A 326 -7.72 -11.81 -2.90
CA ALA A 326 -8.82 -12.32 -3.70
C ALA A 326 -9.21 -11.36 -4.82
N THR A 327 -9.23 -10.05 -4.54
CA THR A 327 -9.58 -9.03 -5.53
C THR A 327 -8.54 -8.94 -6.64
N ILE A 328 -7.25 -8.93 -6.30
CA ILE A 328 -6.16 -8.92 -7.29
C ILE A 328 -6.20 -10.19 -8.15
N SER A 329 -6.42 -11.34 -7.53
CA SER A 329 -6.53 -12.62 -8.24
C SER A 329 -7.75 -12.67 -9.15
N PHE A 330 -8.89 -12.11 -8.73
CA PHE A 330 -10.10 -11.99 -9.57
C PHE A 330 -9.85 -11.11 -10.81
N ILE A 331 -9.16 -9.97 -10.66
CA ILE A 331 -8.79 -9.09 -11.78
C ILE A 331 -7.89 -9.84 -12.77
N ALA A 332 -6.87 -10.54 -12.27
CA ALA A 332 -5.94 -11.31 -13.11
C ALA A 332 -6.64 -12.38 -13.95
N ASN A 333 -7.73 -12.97 -13.42
CA ASN A 333 -8.54 -13.97 -14.13
C ASN A 333 -9.65 -13.35 -15.01
N SER A 334 -10.09 -12.13 -14.73
CA SER A 334 -11.22 -11.48 -15.43
C SER A 334 -10.79 -10.63 -16.62
N VAL A 335 -9.49 -10.30 -16.73
CA VAL A 335 -8.95 -9.40 -17.76
C VAL A 335 -7.93 -10.14 -18.62
N ASN A 336 -8.24 -10.32 -19.91
CA ASN A 336 -7.36 -11.03 -20.86
C ASN A 336 -6.38 -10.09 -21.57
N GLN A 337 -6.75 -8.83 -21.83
CA GLN A 337 -5.94 -7.85 -22.54
C GLN A 337 -5.72 -6.61 -21.67
N GLY A 338 -4.55 -5.98 -21.80
CA GLY A 338 -4.25 -4.74 -21.07
C GLY A 338 -4.20 -4.89 -19.54
N ARG A 339 -3.76 -6.03 -19.04
CA ARG A 339 -3.69 -6.34 -17.59
C ARG A 339 -2.98 -5.26 -16.76
N SER A 340 -1.91 -4.67 -17.31
CA SER A 340 -1.16 -3.61 -16.64
C SER A 340 -2.04 -2.38 -16.38
N LEU A 341 -2.81 -1.94 -17.38
CA LEU A 341 -3.71 -0.79 -17.24
C LEU A 341 -4.88 -1.11 -16.29
N ALA A 342 -5.46 -2.32 -16.38
CA ALA A 342 -6.50 -2.76 -15.45
C ALA A 342 -6.02 -2.73 -13.98
N THR A 343 -4.80 -3.21 -13.76
CA THR A 343 -4.14 -3.13 -12.43
C THR A 343 -3.91 -1.69 -12.00
N GLY A 344 -3.52 -0.81 -12.92
CA GLY A 344 -3.37 0.63 -12.64
C GLY A 344 -4.69 1.30 -12.21
N ILE A 345 -5.79 1.00 -12.90
CA ILE A 345 -7.15 1.49 -12.54
C ILE A 345 -7.55 0.95 -11.16
N TYR A 346 -7.27 -0.33 -10.90
CA TYR A 346 -7.52 -0.92 -9.58
C TYR A 346 -6.76 -0.18 -8.48
N TYR A 347 -5.46 0.07 -8.64
CA TYR A 347 -4.67 0.78 -7.62
C TYR A 347 -5.09 2.23 -7.44
N LEU A 348 -5.51 2.92 -8.51
CA LEU A 348 -6.13 4.25 -8.39
C LEU A 348 -7.35 4.19 -7.46
N CYS A 349 -8.29 3.28 -7.72
CA CYS A 349 -9.49 3.11 -6.89
C CYS A 349 -9.13 2.68 -5.46
N TYR A 350 -8.22 1.71 -5.32
CA TYR A 350 -7.77 1.17 -4.05
C TYR A 350 -7.19 2.27 -3.14
N TYR A 351 -6.24 3.05 -3.62
CA TYR A 351 -5.63 4.13 -2.84
C TYR A 351 -6.58 5.31 -2.61
N THR A 352 -7.46 5.62 -3.57
CA THR A 352 -8.54 6.61 -3.35
C THR A 352 -9.47 6.17 -2.23
N GLY A 353 -9.79 4.87 -2.15
CA GLY A 353 -10.53 4.29 -1.04
C GLY A 353 -9.83 4.47 0.30
N GLY A 354 -8.52 4.28 0.35
CA GLY A 354 -7.74 4.52 1.56
C GLY A 354 -7.78 5.98 2.02
N ALA A 355 -7.63 6.93 1.10
CA ALA A 355 -7.74 8.35 1.41
C ALA A 355 -9.15 8.72 1.89
N ALA A 356 -10.18 8.21 1.21
CA ALA A 356 -11.57 8.39 1.64
C ALA A 356 -11.81 7.78 3.03
N GLY A 357 -11.23 6.60 3.31
CA GLY A 357 -11.34 5.93 4.61
C GLY A 357 -10.78 6.77 5.75
N THR A 358 -9.61 7.38 5.57
CA THR A 358 -9.06 8.26 6.61
C THR A 358 -9.93 9.48 6.87
N TRP A 359 -10.61 10.01 5.85
CA TRP A 359 -11.46 11.18 6.00
C TRP A 359 -12.84 10.83 6.57
N PHE A 360 -13.58 9.91 5.96
CA PHE A 360 -14.96 9.57 6.38
C PHE A 360 -15.00 8.89 7.75
N VAL A 361 -14.04 8.00 8.04
CA VAL A 361 -13.93 7.37 9.37
C VAL A 361 -13.54 8.42 10.42
N GLY A 362 -12.74 9.44 10.04
CA GLY A 362 -12.40 10.56 10.89
C GLY A 362 -13.63 11.38 11.31
N VAL A 363 -14.48 11.75 10.35
CA VAL A 363 -15.76 12.43 10.64
C VAL A 363 -16.62 11.56 11.56
N ALA A 364 -16.73 10.26 11.29
CA ALA A 364 -17.52 9.36 12.13
C ALA A 364 -16.93 9.21 13.54
N TYR A 365 -15.60 9.24 13.66
CA TYR A 365 -14.91 9.21 14.94
C TYR A 365 -15.15 10.48 15.76
N GLU A 366 -15.13 11.67 15.14
CA GLU A 366 -15.44 12.94 15.83
C GLU A 366 -16.88 12.98 16.35
N TRP A 367 -17.85 12.40 15.63
CA TRP A 367 -19.25 12.40 16.04
C TRP A 367 -19.57 11.37 17.13
N SER A 368 -18.99 10.20 17.09
CA SER A 368 -19.40 9.05 17.91
C SER A 368 -18.23 8.21 18.45
N GLY A 369 -17.02 8.76 18.43
CA GLY A 369 -15.82 8.05 18.90
C GLY A 369 -15.55 6.77 18.11
N TRP A 370 -14.95 5.79 18.78
CA TRP A 370 -14.61 4.50 18.16
C TRP A 370 -15.82 3.74 17.60
N GLY A 371 -16.98 3.86 18.25
CA GLY A 371 -18.23 3.26 17.76
C GLY A 371 -18.63 3.74 16.37
N GLY A 372 -18.56 5.05 16.13
CA GLY A 372 -18.83 5.65 14.83
C GLY A 372 -17.80 5.18 13.77
N ALA A 373 -16.53 5.12 14.13
CA ALA A 373 -15.48 4.61 13.24
C ALA A 373 -15.75 3.17 12.81
N VAL A 374 -16.02 2.27 13.75
CA VAL A 374 -16.31 0.86 13.46
C VAL A 374 -17.58 0.72 12.61
N LEU A 375 -18.65 1.43 12.96
CA LEU A 375 -19.90 1.38 12.21
C LEU A 375 -19.69 1.78 10.75
N SER A 376 -19.00 2.89 10.50
CA SER A 376 -18.73 3.38 9.14
C SER A 376 -17.93 2.36 8.31
N VAL A 377 -16.95 1.69 8.93
CA VAL A 377 -16.15 0.64 8.27
C VAL A 377 -16.99 -0.60 7.98
N VAL A 378 -17.79 -1.05 8.93
CA VAL A 378 -18.67 -2.22 8.73
C VAL A 378 -19.70 -1.96 7.64
N MET A 379 -20.25 -0.75 7.56
CA MET A 379 -21.18 -0.36 6.47
C MET A 379 -20.48 -0.45 5.10
N VAL A 380 -19.25 0.03 4.98
CA VAL A 380 -18.47 -0.05 3.73
C VAL A 380 -18.09 -1.49 3.40
N GLN A 381 -17.76 -2.33 4.40
CA GLN A 381 -17.55 -3.77 4.19
C GLN A 381 -18.82 -4.48 3.72
N PHE A 382 -19.96 -4.11 4.25
CA PHE A 382 -21.25 -4.63 3.79
C PHE A 382 -21.54 -4.18 2.34
N LEU A 383 -21.24 -2.94 1.98
CA LEU A 383 -21.33 -2.46 0.59
C LEU A 383 -20.39 -3.28 -0.33
N ALA A 384 -19.16 -3.56 0.10
CA ALA A 384 -18.24 -4.41 -0.64
C ALA A 384 -18.80 -5.83 -0.86
N ALA A 385 -19.47 -6.40 0.15
CA ALA A 385 -20.10 -7.70 0.05
C ALA A 385 -21.25 -7.69 -0.99
N ILE A 386 -22.08 -6.65 -1.00
CA ILE A 386 -23.15 -6.47 -1.99
C ILE A 386 -22.55 -6.37 -3.40
N ILE A 387 -21.53 -5.52 -3.60
CA ILE A 387 -20.88 -5.33 -4.90
C ILE A 387 -20.30 -6.66 -5.40
N ALA A 388 -19.63 -7.41 -4.52
CA ALA A 388 -19.06 -8.70 -4.89
C ALA A 388 -20.15 -9.74 -5.20
N TRP A 389 -21.23 -9.76 -4.42
CA TRP A 389 -22.34 -10.68 -4.64
C TRP A 389 -22.96 -10.56 -6.03
N PHE A 390 -23.17 -9.33 -6.50
CA PHE A 390 -23.75 -9.07 -7.81
C PHE A 390 -22.73 -8.98 -8.95
N GLY A 391 -21.52 -8.47 -8.68
CA GLY A 391 -20.50 -8.18 -9.70
C GLY A 391 -19.53 -9.34 -9.99
N TRP A 392 -19.34 -10.27 -9.02
CA TRP A 392 -18.40 -11.39 -9.17
C TRP A 392 -19.13 -12.71 -9.44
N ARG A 393 -20.12 -12.68 -10.32
CA ARG A 393 -20.78 -13.92 -10.75
C ARG A 393 -19.78 -14.75 -11.55
N GLU A 394 -19.48 -15.95 -11.08
CA GLU A 394 -18.79 -16.95 -11.86
C GLU A 394 -19.74 -17.39 -12.98
N ASN A 395 -19.27 -17.44 -14.22
CA ASN A 395 -20.02 -18.12 -15.25
C ASN A 395 -20.05 -19.59 -14.85
N ALA A 396 -21.24 -20.13 -14.61
CA ALA A 396 -21.41 -21.56 -14.48
C ALA A 396 -20.85 -22.18 -15.77
N HIS A 397 -19.72 -22.89 -15.65
CA HIS A 397 -19.19 -23.76 -16.68
C HIS A 397 -19.89 -25.10 -16.61
#